data_86c99581cf76e48331bdfe268f649286
#
_entry.id   86c99581cf76e48331bdfe268f649286
#
_cell.length_a   1.000
_cell.length_b   1.000
_cell.length_c   1.000
_cell.angle_alpha   90.00
_cell.angle_beta   90.00
_cell.angle_gamma   90.00
#
_symmetry.space_group_name_H-M   'P 1'
#
loop_
_entity.id
_entity.type
_entity.pdbx_description
1 polymer ?
#
loop_
_entity_poly.entity_id
_entity_poly.type
_entity_poly.pdbx_seq_one_letter_code
_entity_poly.pdbx_strand_id
1 'polypeptide(L)'
;LRDRHRSDPLDDVKAVCSANELVQTIEVVRQTFICDEVYEYIAELAEQTRHHESVQFGISPRGALAVSRAAKAYAYLSRRDYVTADDVAAVFRDVCAHRLVLNTKARMRGYTETDVADEIVSEHKKPGVKDFKRR
;
A
#
# COMPACT_ATOMS: atom_id res chain seq x y z
N LEU A 1 1.25 32.83 8.28
CA LEU A 1 1.86 33.97 7.55
C LEU A 1 2.74 34.86 8.45
N ARG A 2 2.31 35.19 9.69
CA ARG A 2 3.09 36.06 10.59
C ARG A 2 4.47 35.51 10.97
N ASP A 3 4.58 34.19 11.17
CA ASP A 3 5.83 33.54 11.61
C ASP A 3 6.87 33.45 10.47
N ARG A 4 6.42 33.36 9.21
CA ARG A 4 7.30 33.31 8.04
C ARG A 4 8.09 34.60 7.74
N HIS A 5 7.72 35.72 8.39
CA HIS A 5 8.46 36.98 8.22
C HIS A 5 9.63 37.17 9.21
N ARG A 6 9.74 36.32 10.23
CA ARG A 6 10.77 36.44 11.27
C ARG A 6 11.85 35.35 11.25
N SER A 7 11.47 34.13 10.80
CA SER A 7 12.40 32.99 10.62
C SER A 7 11.81 32.06 9.57
N ASP A 8 12.67 31.34 8.85
CA ASP A 8 12.20 30.23 8.02
C ASP A 8 11.96 29.03 8.94
N PRO A 9 10.72 28.49 9.01
CA PRO A 9 10.43 27.29 9.80
C PRO A 9 11.30 26.07 9.42
N LEU A 10 11.91 26.07 8.23
CA LEU A 10 12.83 25.03 7.80
C LEU A 10 14.15 25.05 8.60
N ASP A 11 14.57 26.22 9.13
CA ASP A 11 15.77 26.33 9.94
C ASP A 11 15.64 25.62 11.30
N ASP A 12 14.41 25.43 11.78
CA ASP A 12 14.09 24.73 13.03
C ASP A 12 13.97 23.21 12.87
N VAL A 13 13.98 22.70 11.62
CA VAL A 13 13.86 21.26 11.35
C VAL A 13 15.16 20.55 11.70
N LYS A 14 15.06 19.62 12.64
CA LYS A 14 16.18 18.77 13.07
C LYS A 14 16.05 17.38 12.46
N ALA A 15 17.19 16.79 12.10
CA ALA A 15 17.24 15.41 11.66
C ALA A 15 16.74 14.48 12.77
N VAL A 16 15.78 13.60 12.45
CA VAL A 16 15.25 12.59 13.39
C VAL A 16 15.96 11.25 13.28
N CYS A 17 16.68 11.02 12.19
CA CYS A 17 17.55 9.87 11.97
C CYS A 17 18.65 10.22 10.97
N SER A 18 19.72 9.45 10.96
CA SER A 18 20.80 9.55 9.98
C SER A 18 20.43 8.78 8.69
N ALA A 19 21.10 9.10 7.58
CA ALA A 19 20.96 8.34 6.33
C ALA A 19 21.32 6.84 6.50
N ASN A 20 22.33 6.54 7.32
CA ASN A 20 22.71 5.16 7.61
C ASN A 20 21.62 4.39 8.35
N GLU A 21 21.02 4.98 9.37
CA GLU A 21 19.88 4.35 10.09
C GLU A 21 18.70 4.09 9.15
N LEU A 22 18.41 5.02 8.23
CA LEU A 22 17.35 4.82 7.22
C LEU A 22 17.69 3.64 6.29
N VAL A 23 18.92 3.55 5.78
CA VAL A 23 19.35 2.44 4.91
C VAL A 23 19.26 1.10 5.66
N GLN A 24 19.70 1.04 6.90
CA GLN A 24 19.58 -0.17 7.72
C GLN A 24 18.12 -0.54 7.95
N THR A 25 17.26 0.42 8.23
CA THR A 25 15.81 0.21 8.38
C THR A 25 15.19 -0.36 7.10
N ILE A 26 15.54 0.18 5.94
CA ILE A 26 15.07 -0.33 4.64
C ILE A 26 15.45 -1.80 4.46
N GLU A 27 16.67 -2.18 4.85
CA GLU A 27 17.13 -3.56 4.72
C GLU A 27 16.35 -4.50 5.67
N VAL A 28 16.09 -4.07 6.90
CA VAL A 28 15.25 -4.83 7.84
C VAL A 28 13.84 -4.99 7.31
N VAL A 29 13.23 -3.92 6.78
CA VAL A 29 11.89 -3.96 6.16
C VAL A 29 11.84 -4.95 4.98
N ARG A 30 12.87 -5.02 4.16
CA ARG A 30 12.94 -5.99 3.04
C ARG A 30 12.85 -7.43 3.52
N GLN A 31 13.38 -7.73 4.70
CA GLN A 31 13.39 -9.07 5.29
C GLN A 31 12.08 -9.42 6.03
N THR A 32 11.13 -8.48 6.17
CA THR A 32 9.81 -8.77 6.75
C THR A 32 9.15 -9.91 5.97
N PHE A 33 8.68 -10.93 6.70
CA PHE A 33 8.14 -12.15 6.10
C PHE A 33 6.75 -11.91 5.48
N ILE A 34 6.50 -12.51 4.34
CA ILE A 34 5.16 -12.62 3.74
C ILE A 34 4.93 -14.11 3.44
N CYS A 35 3.82 -14.67 3.87
CA CYS A 35 3.43 -16.04 3.52
C CYS A 35 2.77 -16.10 2.13
N ASP A 36 2.68 -17.31 1.57
CA ASP A 36 2.16 -17.51 0.22
C ASP A 36 0.70 -17.06 0.10
N GLU A 37 -0.11 -17.29 1.13
CA GLU A 37 -1.54 -16.89 1.16
C GLU A 37 -1.71 -15.36 1.06
N VAL A 38 -0.79 -14.58 1.64
CA VAL A 38 -0.80 -13.12 1.53
C VAL A 38 -0.30 -12.67 0.15
N TYR A 39 0.67 -13.38 -0.43
CA TYR A 39 1.07 -13.12 -1.83
C TYR A 39 -0.07 -13.43 -2.81
N GLU A 40 -0.78 -14.54 -2.61
CA GLU A 40 -1.97 -14.88 -3.40
C GLU A 40 -3.05 -13.79 -3.27
N TYR A 41 -3.34 -13.33 -2.05
CA TYR A 41 -4.28 -12.24 -1.82
C TYR A 41 -3.89 -10.95 -2.56
N ILE A 42 -2.61 -10.57 -2.55
CA ILE A 42 -2.11 -9.40 -3.33
C ILE A 42 -2.32 -9.62 -4.83
N ALA A 43 -2.05 -10.84 -5.33
CA ALA A 43 -2.24 -11.16 -6.74
C ALA A 43 -3.70 -11.13 -7.14
N GLU A 44 -4.60 -11.66 -6.30
CA GLU A 44 -6.05 -11.64 -6.50
C GLU A 44 -6.59 -10.20 -6.53
N LEU A 45 -6.21 -9.36 -5.57
CA LEU A 45 -6.58 -7.93 -5.60
C LEU A 45 -6.09 -7.23 -6.88
N ALA A 46 -4.86 -7.53 -7.30
CA ALA A 46 -4.32 -6.97 -8.55
C ALA A 46 -5.12 -7.43 -9.77
N GLU A 47 -5.55 -8.68 -9.80
CA GLU A 47 -6.36 -9.25 -10.88
C GLU A 47 -7.77 -8.63 -10.88
N GLN A 48 -8.39 -8.44 -9.71
CA GLN A 48 -9.68 -7.77 -9.58
C GLN A 48 -9.65 -6.36 -10.16
N THR A 49 -8.54 -5.63 -10.00
CA THR A 49 -8.43 -4.30 -10.64
C THR A 49 -8.54 -4.35 -12.16
N ARG A 50 -8.19 -5.48 -12.80
CA ARG A 50 -8.24 -5.63 -14.26
C ARG A 50 -9.62 -6.04 -14.76
N HIS A 51 -10.39 -6.72 -13.90
CA HIS A 51 -11.72 -7.22 -14.24
C HIS A 51 -12.86 -6.34 -13.71
N HIS A 52 -12.55 -5.33 -12.92
CA HIS A 52 -13.55 -4.43 -12.35
C HIS A 52 -14.29 -3.63 -13.43
N GLU A 53 -15.63 -3.62 -13.37
CA GLU A 53 -16.49 -3.00 -14.41
C GLU A 53 -16.23 -1.50 -14.66
N SER A 54 -15.72 -0.80 -13.66
CA SER A 54 -15.40 0.64 -13.71
C SER A 54 -13.98 0.93 -14.21
N VAL A 55 -13.12 -0.08 -14.36
CA VAL A 55 -11.71 0.08 -14.69
C VAL A 55 -11.47 -0.20 -16.18
N GLN A 56 -10.70 0.68 -16.83
CA GLN A 56 -10.18 0.47 -18.18
C GLN A 56 -8.80 -0.20 -18.14
N PHE A 57 -7.93 0.25 -17.24
CA PHE A 57 -6.63 -0.35 -17.02
C PHE A 57 -6.39 -0.54 -15.52
N GLY A 58 -6.25 -1.78 -15.10
CA GLY A 58 -5.88 -2.16 -13.74
C GLY A 58 -4.40 -2.01 -13.45
N ILE A 59 -3.98 -2.37 -12.24
CA ILE A 59 -2.58 -2.26 -11.85
C ILE A 59 -1.71 -3.29 -12.58
N SER A 60 -0.49 -2.89 -12.89
CA SER A 60 0.52 -3.76 -13.47
C SER A 60 1.15 -4.69 -12.41
N PRO A 61 1.89 -5.75 -12.81
CA PRO A 61 2.67 -6.57 -11.86
C PRO A 61 3.63 -5.74 -11.00
N ARG A 62 4.17 -4.63 -11.53
CA ARG A 62 4.97 -3.68 -10.75
C ARG A 62 4.15 -3.00 -9.65
N GLY A 63 2.85 -2.77 -9.88
CA GLY A 63 1.90 -2.27 -8.88
C GLY A 63 1.73 -3.28 -7.73
N ALA A 64 1.52 -4.56 -8.03
CA ALA A 64 1.44 -5.61 -7.03
C ALA A 64 2.72 -5.73 -6.18
N LEU A 65 3.89 -5.62 -6.81
CA LEU A 65 5.18 -5.55 -6.09
C LEU A 65 5.29 -4.30 -5.20
N ALA A 66 4.72 -3.17 -5.61
CA ALA A 66 4.69 -1.97 -4.77
C ALA A 66 3.80 -2.17 -3.55
N VAL A 67 2.64 -2.84 -3.69
CA VAL A 67 1.75 -3.20 -2.57
C VAL A 67 2.50 -4.10 -1.57
N SER A 68 3.18 -5.15 -2.02
CA SER A 68 3.92 -6.05 -1.13
C SER A 68 5.01 -5.31 -0.34
N ARG A 69 5.73 -4.38 -0.97
CA ARG A 69 6.77 -3.55 -0.31
C ARG A 69 6.16 -2.59 0.70
N ALA A 70 5.05 -1.94 0.37
CA ALA A 70 4.35 -1.04 1.27
C ALA A 70 3.77 -1.79 2.47
N ALA A 71 3.18 -2.98 2.26
CA ALA A 71 2.68 -3.84 3.33
C ALA A 71 3.79 -4.30 4.29
N LYS A 72 5.00 -4.62 3.78
CA LYS A 72 6.18 -4.90 4.63
C LYS A 72 6.55 -3.71 5.51
N ALA A 73 6.58 -2.51 4.93
CA ALA A 73 6.87 -1.30 5.70
C ALA A 73 5.79 -1.01 6.75
N TYR A 74 4.52 -1.21 6.41
CA TYR A 74 3.40 -1.04 7.32
C TYR A 74 3.45 -2.03 8.50
N ALA A 75 3.75 -3.31 8.24
CA ALA A 75 3.94 -4.33 9.27
C ALA A 75 5.10 -3.97 10.21
N TYR A 76 6.23 -3.53 9.65
CA TYR A 76 7.39 -3.08 10.42
C TYR A 76 7.06 -1.89 11.32
N LEU A 77 6.40 -0.87 10.80
CA LEU A 77 5.93 0.29 11.59
C LEU A 77 4.94 -0.12 12.68
N SER A 78 4.18 -1.20 12.45
CA SER A 78 3.30 -1.83 13.43
C SER A 78 4.05 -2.79 14.38
N ARG A 79 5.39 -2.77 14.38
CA ARG A 79 6.28 -3.59 15.22
C ARG A 79 6.09 -5.10 15.03
N ARG A 80 5.85 -5.52 13.79
CA ARG A 80 5.73 -6.93 13.40
C ARG A 80 6.80 -7.27 12.35
N ASP A 81 7.27 -8.50 12.38
CA ASP A 81 8.24 -9.07 11.43
C ASP A 81 7.57 -9.90 10.32
N TYR A 82 6.24 -9.89 10.28
CA TYR A 82 5.42 -10.56 9.27
C TYR A 82 4.26 -9.68 8.80
N VAL A 83 3.84 -9.88 7.55
CA VAL A 83 2.73 -9.16 6.90
C VAL A 83 1.44 -9.96 7.03
N THR A 84 0.34 -9.26 7.27
CA THR A 84 -1.02 -9.79 7.29
C THR A 84 -1.84 -9.26 6.11
N ALA A 85 -2.99 -9.88 5.83
CA ALA A 85 -3.92 -9.35 4.84
C ALA A 85 -4.46 -7.95 5.21
N ASP A 86 -4.55 -7.63 6.50
CA ASP A 86 -4.97 -6.31 6.95
C ASP A 86 -3.94 -5.23 6.61
N ASP A 87 -2.64 -5.55 6.64
CA ASP A 87 -1.59 -4.63 6.21
C ASP A 87 -1.67 -4.33 4.72
N VAL A 88 -1.95 -5.37 3.92
CA VAL A 88 -2.18 -5.23 2.48
C VAL A 88 -3.39 -4.32 2.23
N ALA A 89 -4.52 -4.58 2.91
CA ALA A 89 -5.72 -3.77 2.79
C ALA A 89 -5.49 -2.30 3.17
N ALA A 90 -4.74 -2.06 4.25
CA ALA A 90 -4.44 -0.72 4.74
C ALA A 90 -3.65 0.15 3.74
N VAL A 91 -2.76 -0.47 2.95
CA VAL A 91 -1.91 0.28 2.00
C VAL A 91 -2.42 0.23 0.56
N PHE A 92 -3.37 -0.66 0.24
CA PHE A 92 -3.76 -0.96 -1.13
C PHE A 92 -4.28 0.28 -1.87
N ARG A 93 -5.21 1.03 -1.27
CA ARG A 93 -5.76 2.25 -1.85
C ARG A 93 -4.66 3.25 -2.21
N ASP A 94 -3.81 3.60 -1.26
CA ASP A 94 -2.81 4.65 -1.43
C ASP A 94 -1.73 4.27 -2.46
N VAL A 95 -1.44 2.97 -2.57
CA VAL A 95 -0.48 2.45 -3.55
C VAL A 95 -1.09 2.26 -4.93
N CYS A 96 -2.40 1.93 -5.02
CA CYS A 96 -3.01 1.49 -6.26
C CYS A 96 -3.88 2.55 -6.94
N ALA A 97 -4.57 3.44 -6.21
CA ALA A 97 -5.52 4.38 -6.80
C ALA A 97 -4.90 5.19 -7.96
N HIS A 98 -3.72 5.77 -7.76
CA HIS A 98 -3.04 6.56 -8.79
C HIS A 98 -2.49 5.73 -9.98
N ARG A 99 -2.66 4.41 -9.96
CA ARG A 99 -2.27 3.46 -11.03
C ARG A 99 -3.46 2.90 -11.79
N LEU A 100 -4.67 3.14 -11.31
CA LEU A 100 -5.90 2.75 -11.98
C LEU A 100 -6.26 3.79 -13.06
N VAL A 101 -6.86 3.31 -14.14
CA VAL A 101 -7.48 4.19 -15.13
C VAL A 101 -8.94 3.77 -15.25
N LEU A 102 -9.84 4.66 -14.83
CA LEU A 102 -11.27 4.41 -14.93
C LEU A 102 -11.76 4.58 -16.37
N ASN A 103 -12.77 3.80 -16.74
CA ASN A 103 -13.44 3.97 -18.01
C ASN A 103 -14.34 5.23 -18.01
N THR A 104 -14.75 5.66 -19.19
CA THR A 104 -15.56 6.88 -19.39
C THR A 104 -16.88 6.81 -18.63
N LYS A 105 -17.53 5.64 -18.58
CA LYS A 105 -18.81 5.44 -17.89
C LYS A 105 -18.69 5.67 -16.39
N ALA A 106 -17.64 5.14 -15.76
CA ALA A 106 -17.37 5.32 -14.33
C ALA A 106 -17.11 6.80 -13.99
N ARG A 107 -16.27 7.47 -14.80
CA ARG A 107 -15.99 8.91 -14.64
C ARG A 107 -17.24 9.78 -14.76
N MET A 108 -18.11 9.49 -15.74
CA MET A 108 -19.37 10.21 -15.90
C MET A 108 -20.33 10.01 -14.72
N ARG A 109 -20.23 8.92 -14.01
CA ARG A 109 -20.99 8.61 -12.79
C ARG A 109 -20.38 9.23 -11.52
N GLY A 110 -19.23 9.88 -11.61
CA GLY A 110 -18.54 10.51 -10.49
C GLY A 110 -17.71 9.53 -9.65
N TYR A 111 -17.45 8.31 -10.13
CA TYR A 111 -16.54 7.37 -9.46
C TYR A 111 -15.12 7.92 -9.50
N THR A 112 -14.39 7.69 -8.39
CA THR A 112 -12.97 7.97 -8.29
C THR A 112 -12.15 6.69 -8.23
N GLU A 113 -10.88 6.79 -8.55
CA GLU A 113 -9.93 5.66 -8.45
C GLU A 113 -9.80 5.14 -7.01
N THR A 114 -10.00 6.01 -6.01
CA THR A 114 -10.01 5.64 -4.59
C THR A 114 -11.25 4.84 -4.22
N ASP A 115 -12.43 5.22 -4.74
CA ASP A 115 -13.67 4.49 -4.48
C ASP A 115 -13.56 3.05 -5.00
N VAL A 116 -13.04 2.88 -6.21
CA VAL A 116 -12.85 1.56 -6.82
C VAL A 116 -11.82 0.73 -6.06
N ALA A 117 -10.73 1.34 -5.59
CA ALA A 117 -9.72 0.63 -4.80
C ALA A 117 -10.30 0.13 -3.45
N ASP A 118 -11.12 0.97 -2.79
CA ASP A 118 -11.77 0.62 -1.53
C ASP A 118 -12.85 -0.47 -1.73
N GLU A 119 -13.62 -0.41 -2.83
CA GLU A 119 -14.62 -1.40 -3.22
C GLU A 119 -13.97 -2.78 -3.42
N ILE A 120 -12.90 -2.86 -4.21
CA ILE A 120 -12.15 -4.10 -4.46
C ILE A 120 -11.66 -4.72 -3.15
N VAL A 121 -11.08 -3.94 -2.24
CA VAL A 121 -10.60 -4.45 -0.95
C VAL A 121 -11.76 -4.92 -0.07
N SER A 122 -12.90 -4.22 -0.08
CA SER A 122 -14.06 -4.55 0.77
C SER A 122 -14.79 -5.81 0.31
N GLU A 123 -14.85 -6.05 -0.99
CA GLU A 123 -15.51 -7.20 -1.59
C GLU A 123 -14.66 -8.47 -1.55
N HIS A 124 -13.35 -8.33 -1.49
CA HIS A 124 -12.44 -9.47 -1.52
C HIS A 124 -12.20 -10.06 -0.14
N LYS A 125 -12.48 -11.36 0.00
CA LYS A 125 -12.34 -12.06 1.27
C LYS A 125 -10.88 -12.15 1.67
N LYS A 126 -10.53 -11.58 2.82
CA LYS A 126 -9.19 -11.71 3.39
C LYS A 126 -8.90 -13.16 3.76
N PRO A 127 -7.71 -13.69 3.46
CA PRO A 127 -7.30 -15.00 3.94
C PRO A 127 -7.33 -15.01 5.47
N GLY A 128 -7.85 -16.10 6.04
CA GLY A 128 -7.90 -16.27 7.49
C GLY A 128 -6.48 -16.30 8.08
N VAL A 129 -6.33 -15.75 9.28
CA VAL A 129 -5.08 -15.84 10.05
C VAL A 129 -4.89 -17.31 10.46
N LYS A 130 -4.29 -18.10 9.59
CA LYS A 130 -3.64 -19.36 10.00
C LYS A 130 -2.29 -18.96 10.58
N ASP A 131 -1.93 -19.55 11.71
CA ASP A 131 -0.69 -19.30 12.44
C ASP A 131 0.49 -19.01 11.50
N PHE A 132 0.88 -17.73 11.38
CA PHE A 132 2.04 -17.28 10.59
C PHE A 132 3.35 -17.66 11.30
N LYS A 133 3.51 -18.97 11.64
CA LYS A 133 4.79 -19.47 12.16
C LYS A 133 5.74 -19.67 10.98
N ARG A 134 6.85 -18.94 11.00
CA ARG A 134 8.05 -19.24 10.21
C ARG A 134 8.30 -20.74 10.29
N ARG A 135 8.16 -21.45 9.17
CA ARG A 135 8.74 -22.77 9.00
C ARG A 135 10.23 -22.67 8.78
#